data_eeff4950eb074f747f5043423aecbda5
#
_entry.id   eeff4950eb074f747f5043423aecbda5
#
_cell.length_a   1.000
_cell.length_b   1.000
_cell.length_c   1.000
_cell.angle_alpha   90.00
_cell.angle_beta   90.00
_cell.angle_gamma   90.00
#
_symmetry.space_group_name_H-M   'P 1'
#
loop_
_entity.id
_entity.type
_entity.pdbx_description
1 polymer ?
#
loop_
_entity_poly.entity_id
_entity_poly.type
_entity_poly.pdbx_seq_one_letter_code
_entity_poly.pdbx_strand_id
1 'polypeptide(L)' 'MKLSYHLDLVEDPDEGGYVAFYPELPGCITCGETIERAVENAKEAKRVWLEVAMEEGVVIAQPH' A
#
# COMPACT_ATOMS: atom_id res chain seq x y z
N MET A 1 -9.35 11.13 15.55
CA MET A 1 -9.91 10.26 14.52
C MET A 1 -8.82 9.47 13.82
N LYS A 2 -9.07 8.23 13.57
CA LYS A 2 -8.10 7.33 12.95
C LYS A 2 -8.30 7.29 11.45
N LEU A 3 -7.23 7.56 10.69
CA LEU A 3 -7.27 7.44 9.25
C LEU A 3 -7.00 5.99 8.86
N SER A 4 -7.89 5.44 8.04
CA SER A 4 -7.76 4.07 7.55
C SER A 4 -7.78 4.07 6.04
N TYR A 5 -6.71 3.56 5.44
CA TYR A 5 -6.64 3.42 3.99
C TYR A 5 -7.08 2.02 3.60
N HIS A 6 -7.80 1.95 2.49
CA HIS A 6 -8.28 0.68 1.98
C HIS A 6 -7.13 -0.10 1.35
N LEU A 7 -6.91 -1.34 1.80
CA LEU A 7 -5.88 -2.20 1.25
C LEU A 7 -6.52 -3.24 0.33
N ASP A 8 -6.09 -3.25 -0.92
CA ASP A 8 -6.51 -4.25 -1.88
C ASP A 8 -5.42 -5.31 -2.03
N LEU A 9 -5.85 -6.56 -2.14
CA LEU A 9 -4.94 -7.69 -2.25
C LEU A 9 -5.41 -8.57 -3.41
N VAL A 10 -4.49 -8.84 -4.34
CA VAL A 10 -4.80 -9.62 -5.54
C VAL A 10 -3.74 -10.71 -5.69
N GLU A 11 -4.19 -11.93 -5.99
CA GLU A 11 -3.27 -13.01 -6.30
C GLU A 11 -2.66 -12.80 -7.68
N ASP A 12 -1.34 -13.04 -7.78
CA ASP A 12 -0.63 -12.94 -9.05
C ASP A 12 -0.57 -14.34 -9.68
N PRO A 13 -1.35 -14.59 -10.75
CA PRO A 13 -1.37 -15.92 -11.36
C PRO A 13 -0.14 -16.25 -12.20
N ASP A 14 0.62 -15.24 -12.60
CA ASP A 14 1.78 -15.45 -13.47
C ASP A 14 3.03 -15.81 -12.71
N GLU A 15 3.33 -15.07 -11.67
CA GLU A 15 4.55 -15.27 -10.89
C GLU A 15 4.30 -15.95 -9.56
N GLY A 16 3.06 -16.10 -9.18
CA GLY A 16 2.69 -16.58 -7.87
C GLY A 16 2.77 -15.49 -6.83
N GLY A 17 2.26 -15.77 -5.64
CA GLY A 17 2.25 -14.77 -4.58
C GLY A 17 1.09 -13.80 -4.71
N TYR A 18 1.23 -12.65 -4.05
CA TYR A 18 0.15 -11.68 -3.94
C TYR A 18 0.66 -10.27 -4.16
N VAL A 19 -0.17 -9.44 -4.76
CA VAL A 19 0.09 -8.00 -4.93
C VAL A 19 -0.83 -7.26 -3.97
N ALA A 20 -0.28 -6.32 -3.22
CA ALA A 20 -1.04 -5.50 -2.28
C ALA A 20 -0.83 -4.03 -2.62
N PHE A 21 -1.90 -3.25 -2.57
CA PHE A 21 -1.80 -1.83 -2.89
C PHE A 21 -2.89 -1.03 -2.19
N TYR A 22 -2.64 0.27 -2.09
CA TYR A 22 -3.60 1.22 -1.52
C TYR A 22 -4.10 2.13 -2.63
N PRO A 23 -5.38 2.01 -3.04
CA PRO A 23 -5.92 2.84 -4.13
C PRO A 23 -5.83 4.34 -3.86
N GLU A 24 -5.91 4.74 -2.60
CA GLU A 24 -5.82 6.16 -2.22
C GLU A 24 -4.41 6.73 -2.31
N LEU A 25 -3.40 5.86 -2.41
CA LEU A 25 -2.00 6.30 -2.45
C LEU A 25 -1.40 5.93 -3.79
N PRO A 26 -1.35 6.87 -4.74
CA PRO A 26 -0.85 6.57 -6.10
C PRO A 26 0.57 6.01 -6.07
N GLY A 27 0.76 4.88 -6.73
CA GLY A 27 2.06 4.24 -6.79
C GLY A 27 2.44 3.43 -5.56
N CYS A 28 1.60 3.39 -4.55
CA CYS A 28 1.86 2.59 -3.36
C CYS A 28 1.40 1.15 -3.59
N ILE A 29 2.27 0.37 -4.22
CA ILE A 29 2.00 -1.02 -4.58
C ILE A 29 3.20 -1.88 -4.20
N THR A 30 2.93 -3.08 -3.71
CA THR A 30 3.97 -4.00 -3.31
C THR A 30 3.50 -5.44 -3.53
N CYS A 31 4.36 -6.40 -3.26
CA CYS A 31 4.01 -7.80 -3.41
C CYS A 31 4.65 -8.63 -2.30
N GLY A 32 4.19 -9.85 -2.16
CA GLY A 32 4.73 -10.80 -1.20
C GLY A 32 4.40 -12.22 -1.62
N GLU A 33 5.16 -13.18 -1.16
CA GLU A 33 4.93 -14.58 -1.50
C GLU A 33 3.68 -15.16 -0.84
N THR A 34 3.29 -14.60 0.30
CA THR A 34 2.09 -15.00 1.03
C THR A 34 1.23 -13.77 1.32
N ILE A 35 -0.01 -14.01 1.72
CA ILE A 35 -0.91 -12.91 2.10
C ILE A 35 -0.30 -12.11 3.24
N GLU A 36 0.21 -12.79 4.27
CA GLU A 36 0.81 -12.12 5.41
C GLU A 36 1.99 -11.26 5.01
N ARG A 37 2.84 -11.77 4.14
CA ARG A 37 4.02 -11.05 3.67
C ARG A 37 3.62 -9.84 2.83
N ALA A 38 2.64 -10.01 1.94
CA ALA A 38 2.15 -8.91 1.12
C ALA A 38 1.56 -7.79 1.99
N VAL A 39 0.80 -8.15 3.03
CA VAL A 39 0.22 -7.17 3.95
C VAL A 39 1.31 -6.44 4.74
N GLU A 40 2.30 -7.15 5.24
CA GLU A 40 3.43 -6.52 5.96
C GLU A 40 4.19 -5.55 5.06
N ASN A 41 4.47 -5.99 3.83
CA ASN A 41 5.17 -5.16 2.86
C ASN A 41 4.34 -3.92 2.50
N ALA A 42 3.03 -4.08 2.39
CA ALA A 42 2.14 -2.96 2.09
C ALA A 42 2.12 -1.93 3.21
N LYS A 43 2.11 -2.38 4.46
CA LYS A 43 2.16 -1.46 5.61
C LYS A 43 3.44 -0.66 5.63
N GLU A 44 4.56 -1.31 5.34
CA GLU A 44 5.84 -0.64 5.27
C GLU A 44 5.89 0.34 4.10
N ALA A 45 5.38 -0.07 2.94
CA ALA A 45 5.33 0.79 1.77
C ALA A 45 4.48 2.03 2.03
N LYS A 46 3.34 1.86 2.71
CA LYS A 46 2.47 2.97 3.07
C LYS A 46 3.21 3.97 3.96
N ARG A 47 3.91 3.47 4.96
CA ARG A 47 4.65 4.32 5.88
C ARG A 47 5.69 5.17 5.14
N VAL A 48 6.47 4.54 4.29
CA VAL A 48 7.48 5.23 3.50
C VAL A 48 6.84 6.22 2.55
N TRP A 49 5.76 5.81 1.88
CA TRP A 49 5.05 6.68 0.95
C TRP A 49 4.56 7.95 1.62
N LEU A 50 3.97 7.80 2.81
CA LEU A 50 3.46 8.95 3.57
C LEU A 50 4.58 9.87 4.05
N GLU A 51 5.69 9.31 4.47
CA GLU A 51 6.85 10.12 4.89
C GLU A 51 7.39 10.95 3.74
N VAL A 52 7.54 10.34 2.57
CA VAL A 52 8.04 11.04 1.39
C VAL A 52 7.05 12.11 0.94
N ALA A 53 5.76 11.79 0.95
CA ALA A 53 4.73 12.74 0.56
C ALA A 53 4.72 13.97 1.49
N MET A 54 4.89 13.75 2.78
CA MET A 54 4.94 14.86 3.75
C MET A 54 6.18 15.73 3.53
N GLU A 55 7.32 15.12 3.25
CA GLU A 55 8.55 15.85 2.99
C GLU A 55 8.47 16.70 1.73
N GLU A 56 7.80 16.18 0.71
CA GLU A 56 7.69 16.88 -0.58
C GLU A 56 6.47 17.79 -0.66
N GLY A 57 5.62 17.77 0.36
CA GLY A 57 4.42 18.58 0.37
C GLY A 57 3.33 18.09 -0.59
N VAL A 58 3.35 16.82 -0.90
CA VAL A 58 2.34 16.21 -1.79
C VAL A 58 1.00 16.16 -1.08
N VAL A 59 -0.06 16.51 -1.80
CA VAL A 59 -1.42 16.41 -1.27
C VAL A 59 -1.83 14.95 -1.24
N ILE A 60 -2.21 14.48 -0.07
CA ILE A 60 -2.61 13.09 0.14
C ILE A 60 -4.13 13.01 0.18
N ALA A 61 -4.70 12.08 -0.61
CA ALA A 61 -6.14 11.86 -0.60
C ALA A 61 -6.57 11.31 0.76
N GLN A 62 -7.68 11.83 1.28
CA GLN A 62 -8.21 11.36 2.54
C GLN A 62 -9.04 10.10 2.32
N PRO A 63 -8.96 9.11 3.20
CA PRO A 63 -9.82 7.92 3.10
C PRO A 63 -11.25 8.29 3.45
N HIS A 64 -12.16 7.61 2.81
CA HIS A 64 -13.59 7.82 3.03
C HIS A 64 -14.16 6.86 4.05
#